data_8e415a97c8d7f33c839dfc7553a21e43
#
_entry.id   8e415a97c8d7f33c839dfc7553a21e43
#
_cell.length_a   1.000
_cell.length_b   1.000
_cell.length_c   1.000
_cell.angle_alpha   90.00
_cell.angle_beta   90.00
_cell.angle_gamma   90.00
#
_symmetry.space_group_name_H-M   'P 1'
#
loop_
_entity.id
_entity.type
_entity.pdbx_description
1 polymer ?
#
loop_
_entity_poly.entity_id
_entity_poly.type
_entity_poly.pdbx_seq_one_letter_code
_entity_poly.pdbx_strand_id
1 'polypeptide(L)' 'SNIFVEREGVLLTPPLSLGLLPGVLRAELIEKGRAAESHLRLADLADGFFIGNSLRGLVPARLADEFQPA' A
#
# COMPACT_ATOMS: atom_id res chain seq x y z
N SER A 1 8.46 -2.20 -4.17
CA SER A 1 7.21 -2.57 -3.52
C SER A 1 6.30 -1.36 -3.39
N ASN A 2 5.02 -1.61 -3.33
CA ASN A 2 4.02 -0.56 -3.19
C ASN A 2 3.22 -0.78 -1.91
N ILE A 3 2.69 0.31 -1.37
CA ILE A 3 1.89 0.28 -0.16
C ILE A 3 0.42 0.47 -0.55
N PHE A 4 -0.45 -0.35 0.06
CA PHE A 4 -1.89 -0.27 -0.17
C PHE A 4 -2.62 -0.25 1.17
N VAL A 5 -3.64 0.60 1.25
CA VAL A 5 -4.51 0.66 2.43
C VAL A 5 -5.93 0.38 1.97
N GLU A 6 -6.59 -0.56 2.62
CA GLU A 6 -7.98 -0.88 2.26
C GLU A 6 -8.93 0.10 2.91
N ARG A 7 -9.86 0.63 2.09
CA ARG A 7 -10.93 1.50 2.54
C ARG A 7 -12.18 1.13 1.77
N GLU A 8 -13.18 0.65 2.48
CA GLU A 8 -14.49 0.33 1.89
C GLU A 8 -14.39 -0.58 0.67
N GLY A 9 -13.51 -1.55 0.75
CA GLY A 9 -13.37 -2.53 -0.32
C GLY A 9 -12.47 -2.12 -1.46
N VAL A 10 -11.86 -0.93 -1.38
CA VAL A 10 -10.94 -0.45 -2.40
C VAL A 10 -9.57 -0.24 -1.77
N LEU A 11 -8.54 -0.62 -2.51
CA LEU A 11 -7.16 -0.42 -2.07
C LEU A 11 -6.71 0.97 -2.49
N LEU A 12 -6.16 1.74 -1.55
CA LEU A 12 -5.61 3.05 -1.83
C LEU A 12 -4.09 2.97 -1.84
N THR A 13 -3.46 3.58 -2.81
CA THR A 13 -2.00 3.57 -2.95
C THR A 13 -1.51 4.98 -3.28
N PRO A 14 -0.34 5.38 -2.79
CA PRO A 14 0.19 6.72 -3.08
C PRO A 14 0.45 6.91 -4.56
N PRO A 15 0.38 8.16 -5.04
CA PRO A 15 0.72 8.46 -6.43
C PRO A 15 2.17 8.15 -6.75
N LEU A 16 2.44 7.81 -8.00
CA LEU A 16 3.81 7.55 -8.45
C LEU A 16 4.70 8.79 -8.33
N SER A 17 4.10 9.95 -8.31
CA SER A 17 4.86 11.21 -8.17
C SER A 17 5.68 11.29 -6.88
N LEU A 18 5.45 10.38 -5.95
CA LEU A 18 6.23 10.34 -4.71
C LEU A 18 7.51 9.53 -4.86
N GLY A 19 7.92 9.23 -6.08
CA GLY A 19 9.17 8.54 -6.32
C GLY A 19 9.10 7.03 -6.19
N LEU A 20 7.91 6.49 -6.12
CA LEU A 20 7.73 5.05 -6.06
C LEU A 20 7.89 4.45 -7.46
N LEU A 21 8.46 3.25 -7.51
CA LEU A 21 8.60 2.56 -8.77
C LEU A 21 7.25 2.00 -9.22
N PRO A 22 6.93 2.11 -10.50
CA PRO A 22 5.73 1.49 -11.02
C PRO A 22 5.86 -0.03 -10.93
N GLY A 23 4.84 -0.69 -10.40
CA GLY A 23 4.83 -2.13 -10.29
C GLY A 23 3.75 -2.72 -11.16
N VAL A 24 3.99 -3.92 -11.65
CA VAL A 24 3.00 -4.62 -12.46
C VAL A 24 1.72 -4.87 -11.66
N LEU A 25 1.87 -5.31 -10.42
CA LEU A 25 0.72 -5.57 -9.58
C LEU A 25 -0.10 -4.30 -9.34
N ARG A 26 0.58 -3.17 -9.08
CA ARG A 26 -0.09 -1.91 -8.86
C ARG A 26 -0.91 -1.49 -10.08
N ALA A 27 -0.29 -1.56 -11.24
CA ALA A 27 -0.96 -1.19 -12.49
C ALA A 27 -2.17 -2.07 -12.75
N GLU A 28 -2.04 -3.36 -12.50
CA GLU A 28 -3.11 -4.30 -12.72
C GLU A 28 -4.28 -4.05 -11.78
N LEU A 29 -4.01 -3.78 -10.52
CA LEU A 29 -5.07 -3.50 -9.56
C LEU A 29 -5.81 -2.22 -9.90
N ILE A 30 -5.10 -1.18 -10.34
CA ILE A 30 -5.73 0.06 -10.75
C ILE A 30 -6.57 -0.14 -11.99
N GLU A 31 -6.04 -0.85 -12.97
CA GLU A 31 -6.77 -1.11 -14.21
C GLU A 31 -8.06 -1.87 -13.97
N LYS A 32 -8.05 -2.78 -13.03
CA LYS A 32 -9.24 -3.57 -12.70
C LYS A 32 -10.19 -2.86 -11.76
N GLY A 33 -9.90 -1.63 -11.39
CA GLY A 33 -10.75 -0.88 -10.48
C GLY A 33 -10.68 -1.33 -9.04
N ARG A 34 -9.68 -2.12 -8.67
CA ARG A 34 -9.52 -2.64 -7.32
C ARG A 34 -8.67 -1.73 -6.45
N ALA A 35 -7.90 -0.85 -7.07
CA ALA A 35 -7.08 0.11 -6.37
C ALA A 35 -7.21 1.47 -7.01
N ALA A 36 -6.97 2.52 -6.22
CA ALA A 36 -7.00 3.89 -6.69
C ALA A 36 -5.86 4.66 -6.03
N GLU A 37 -5.37 5.67 -6.71
CA GLU A 37 -4.35 6.54 -6.15
C GLU A 37 -4.97 7.47 -5.14
N SER A 38 -4.28 7.67 -4.03
CA SER A 38 -4.73 8.58 -3.00
C SER A 38 -3.53 8.99 -2.15
N HIS A 39 -3.55 10.19 -1.64
CA HIS A 39 -2.52 10.62 -0.70
C HIS A 39 -2.75 9.91 0.62
N LEU A 40 -1.71 9.24 1.11
CA LEU A 40 -1.77 8.52 2.37
C LEU A 40 -0.90 9.19 3.40
N ARG A 41 -1.36 9.18 4.65
CA ARG A 41 -0.61 9.68 5.79
C ARG A 41 -0.24 8.51 6.68
N LEU A 42 0.70 8.74 7.59
CA LEU A 42 1.05 7.69 8.55
C LEU A 42 -0.17 7.22 9.33
N ALA A 43 -1.08 8.12 9.65
CA ALA A 43 -2.29 7.75 10.36
C ALA A 43 -3.14 6.74 9.58
N ASP A 44 -3.08 6.79 8.25
CA ASP A 44 -3.83 5.85 7.42
C ASP A 44 -3.26 4.44 7.50
N LEU A 45 -2.01 4.31 7.90
CA LEU A 45 -1.33 3.02 8.01
C LEU A 45 -1.47 2.41 9.41
N ALA A 46 -2.03 3.17 10.34
CA ALA A 46 -2.05 2.76 11.74
C ALA A 46 -2.81 1.46 12.00
N ASP A 47 -3.84 1.19 11.22
CA ASP A 47 -4.64 -0.02 11.38
C ASP A 47 -4.16 -1.19 10.54
N GLY A 48 -2.99 -1.02 9.93
CA GLY A 48 -2.44 -2.04 9.05
C GLY A 48 -2.55 -1.65 7.59
N PHE A 49 -1.74 -2.28 6.77
CA PHE A 49 -1.71 -2.00 5.35
C PHE A 49 -1.15 -3.23 4.65
N PHE A 50 -1.03 -3.15 3.34
CA PHE A 50 -0.45 -4.24 2.55
C PHE A 50 0.77 -3.73 1.82
N ILE A 51 1.75 -4.59 1.70
CA ILE A 51 2.90 -4.35 0.83
C ILE A 51 2.69 -5.25 -0.38
N GLY A 52 2.69 -4.66 -1.56
CA GLY A 52 2.42 -5.39 -2.77
C GLY A 52 3.60 -5.44 -3.71
N ASN A 53 3.82 -6.60 -4.32
CA ASN A 53 4.80 -6.74 -5.39
C ASN A 53 4.34 -7.86 -6.31
N SER A 54 4.93 -7.90 -7.51
CA SER A 54 4.49 -8.85 -8.53
C SER A 54 4.81 -10.30 -8.17
N LEU A 55 5.76 -10.51 -7.27
CA LEU A 55 6.19 -11.84 -6.92
C LEU A 55 5.30 -12.48 -5.86
N ARG A 56 4.96 -11.73 -4.82
CA ARG A 56 4.22 -12.27 -3.68
C ARG A 56 2.78 -11.78 -3.57
N GLY A 57 2.38 -10.84 -4.40
CA GLY A 57 1.08 -10.25 -4.30
C GLY A 57 1.00 -9.30 -3.11
N LEU A 58 -0.13 -9.30 -2.43
CA LEU A 58 -0.36 -8.41 -1.29
C LEU A 58 -0.01 -9.13 0.00
N VAL A 59 0.90 -8.53 0.76
CA VAL A 59 1.35 -9.09 2.04
C VAL A 59 0.93 -8.13 3.15
N PRO A 60 0.18 -8.60 4.16
CA PRO A 60 -0.22 -7.73 5.27
C PRO A 60 0.99 -7.24 6.05
N ALA A 61 0.92 -6.00 6.48
CA ALA A 61 1.99 -5.38 7.24
C ALA A 61 1.42 -4.38 8.23
N ARG A 62 2.23 -3.99 9.19
CA ARG A 62 1.88 -2.97 10.17
C ARG A 62 3.06 -2.08 10.40
N LEU A 63 2.78 -0.82 10.75
CA LEU A 63 3.83 0.05 11.20
C LEU A 63 4.44 -0.56 12.45
N ALA A 64 5.77 -0.53 12.53
CA ALA A 64 6.42 -0.96 13.76
C ALA A 64 6.00 0.01 14.87
N ASP A 65 5.73 -0.55 16.04
CA ASP A 65 5.53 0.30 17.20
C ASP A 65 6.82 1.07 17.45
N GLU A 66 6.76 2.05 18.32
CA GLU A 66 7.99 2.72 18.65
C GLU A 66 9.05 1.71 19.05
N PHE A 67 10.30 2.08 18.86
CA PHE A 67 11.41 1.21 19.13
C PHE A 67 11.33 0.65 20.54
N GLN A 68 11.44 -0.68 20.65
CA GLN A 68 11.38 -1.39 21.93
C GLN A 68 12.70 -2.08 22.17
N PRO A 69 13.64 -1.41 22.83
CA PRO A 69 14.88 -2.09 23.16
C PRO A 69 14.61 -3.26 24.08
N ALA A 70 15.22 -4.37 23.77
CA ALA A 70 15.01 -5.58 24.55
C ALA A 70 15.50 -5.39 25.98
#